data_e022b1dbbe900d989bb77ad9a350c6fb
#
_entry.id   e022b1dbbe900d989bb77ad9a350c6fb
#
_cell.length_a   1.000
_cell.length_b   1.000
_cell.length_c   1.000
_cell.angle_alpha   90.00
_cell.angle_beta   90.00
_cell.angle_gamma   90.00
#
_symmetry.space_group_name_H-M   'P 1'
#
loop_
_entity.id
_entity.type
_entity.pdbx_description
1 polymer ?
#
loop_
_entity_poly.entity_id
_entity_poly.type
_entity_poly.pdbx_seq_one_letter_code
_entity_poly.pdbx_strand_id
1 'polypeptide(L)'
;MKKILLGLTTILLAACSAKISTSLTKTLPPLDYKEEVTVIGISEDAPANATEIGIVKIGDTGFSTNCGWDVVVEKAKTEARKAGGNVLKITEHIPPSMMGSSCDRITAKILKVENPQDLTNLKSKNTSVVDSTWDYAKLYVYRPGGAGALVGYDLYLGDSVIWRAKNNSKKEIKITKKGMNTLWAKTEAKAEVPINIEYGREYYLRCTMGMGIMVGRPQLQLVDRLEGKSEYNSAKSK
;
A
#
# COMPACT_ATOMS: atom_id res chain seq x y z
N MET A 1 7.67 -13.81 -63.36
CA MET A 1 6.78 -13.99 -62.22
C MET A 1 7.63 -13.84 -60.94
N LYS A 2 7.63 -12.63 -60.32
CA LYS A 2 8.36 -12.37 -59.08
C LYS A 2 7.47 -12.72 -57.90
N LYS A 3 7.87 -13.70 -57.10
CA LYS A 3 7.21 -14.03 -55.82
C LYS A 3 7.67 -13.05 -54.75
N ILE A 4 6.78 -12.17 -54.28
CA ILE A 4 6.97 -11.29 -53.16
C ILE A 4 6.72 -12.14 -51.90
N LEU A 5 7.77 -12.40 -51.16
CA LEU A 5 7.73 -13.07 -49.85
C LEU A 5 7.36 -12.01 -48.78
N LEU A 6 6.11 -11.98 -48.40
CA LEU A 6 5.61 -11.09 -47.32
C LEU A 6 6.03 -11.68 -45.98
N GLY A 7 7.13 -11.16 -45.42
CA GLY A 7 7.59 -11.51 -44.06
C GLY A 7 6.67 -10.93 -43.00
N LEU A 8 5.88 -11.78 -42.35
CA LEU A 8 5.02 -11.43 -41.22
C LEU A 8 5.91 -11.27 -39.98
N THR A 9 6.28 -10.02 -39.66
CA THR A 9 7.02 -9.69 -38.44
C THR A 9 6.05 -9.72 -37.25
N THR A 10 6.03 -10.82 -36.50
CA THR A 10 5.27 -10.94 -35.25
C THR A 10 5.98 -10.09 -34.19
N ILE A 11 5.44 -8.91 -33.86
CA ILE A 11 5.88 -8.11 -32.73
C ILE A 11 5.39 -8.80 -31.48
N LEU A 12 6.29 -9.48 -30.78
CA LEU A 12 6.07 -9.97 -29.41
C LEU A 12 5.93 -8.75 -28.49
N LEU A 13 4.71 -8.38 -28.15
CA LEU A 13 4.42 -7.47 -27.07
C LEU A 13 4.83 -8.17 -25.76
N ALA A 14 6.06 -7.92 -25.33
CA ALA A 14 6.49 -8.29 -24.00
C ALA A 14 5.64 -7.48 -23.01
N ALA A 15 4.65 -8.11 -22.40
CA ALA A 15 3.85 -7.50 -21.36
C ALA A 15 4.76 -7.20 -20.18
N CYS A 16 5.00 -5.92 -19.91
CA CYS A 16 5.73 -5.43 -18.72
C CYS A 16 4.89 -5.68 -17.47
N SER A 17 4.83 -6.94 -17.02
CA SER A 17 4.06 -7.36 -15.86
C SER A 17 4.96 -7.60 -14.65
N ALA A 18 4.42 -7.39 -13.44
CA ALA A 18 5.11 -7.72 -12.21
C ALA A 18 5.53 -9.20 -12.17
N LYS A 19 6.69 -9.49 -11.60
CA LYS A 19 7.17 -10.87 -11.40
C LYS A 19 6.39 -11.50 -10.25
N ILE A 20 5.66 -12.57 -10.55
CA ILE A 20 4.91 -13.35 -9.57
C ILE A 20 5.66 -14.66 -9.31
N SER A 21 5.88 -14.99 -8.05
CA SER A 21 6.44 -16.27 -7.61
C SER A 21 5.61 -16.83 -6.47
N THR A 22 4.98 -17.98 -6.69
CA THR A 22 4.17 -18.68 -5.70
C THR A 22 4.82 -20.01 -5.34
N SER A 23 5.01 -20.27 -4.05
CA SER A 23 5.52 -21.53 -3.51
C SER A 23 4.46 -22.11 -2.58
N LEU A 24 3.99 -23.31 -2.89
CA LEU A 24 2.94 -23.99 -2.12
C LEU A 24 3.53 -25.11 -1.29
N THR A 25 3.09 -25.21 -0.03
CA THR A 25 3.39 -26.32 0.88
C THR A 25 2.24 -27.34 0.89
N LYS A 26 1.05 -26.90 0.52
CA LYS A 26 -0.17 -27.73 0.38
C LYS A 26 -0.92 -27.28 -0.87
N THR A 27 -1.56 -28.24 -1.54
CA THR A 27 -2.46 -27.96 -2.66
C THR A 27 -3.89 -28.19 -2.22
N LEU A 28 -4.72 -27.14 -2.30
CA LEU A 28 -6.15 -27.18 -2.04
C LEU A 28 -6.90 -26.88 -3.33
N PRO A 29 -8.19 -27.28 -3.44
CA PRO A 29 -9.02 -26.88 -4.57
C PRO A 29 -9.06 -25.34 -4.69
N PRO A 30 -8.95 -24.79 -5.90
CA PRO A 30 -9.07 -23.35 -6.12
C PRO A 30 -10.42 -22.82 -5.61
N LEU A 31 -10.41 -21.60 -5.08
CA LEU A 31 -11.64 -20.90 -4.72
C LEU A 31 -12.31 -20.31 -5.98
N ASP A 32 -13.63 -20.11 -5.92
CA ASP A 32 -14.36 -19.37 -6.94
C ASP A 32 -13.79 -17.95 -7.07
N TYR A 33 -13.75 -17.42 -8.30
CA TYR A 33 -13.22 -16.09 -8.57
C TYR A 33 -13.99 -14.97 -7.83
N LYS A 34 -15.25 -15.21 -7.45
CA LYS A 34 -16.10 -14.31 -6.67
C LYS A 34 -15.80 -14.34 -5.18
N GLU A 35 -15.12 -15.39 -4.72
CA GLU A 35 -14.77 -15.46 -3.31
C GLU A 35 -13.74 -14.40 -2.95
N GLU A 36 -14.05 -13.64 -1.90
CA GLU A 36 -13.19 -12.59 -1.41
C GLU A 36 -12.03 -13.18 -0.60
N VAL A 37 -10.80 -12.78 -0.94
CA VAL A 37 -9.62 -13.05 -0.14
C VAL A 37 -9.39 -11.88 0.82
N THR A 38 -9.48 -12.16 2.12
CA THR A 38 -9.22 -11.16 3.16
C THR A 38 -7.72 -10.90 3.29
N VAL A 39 -7.32 -9.64 3.27
CA VAL A 39 -5.91 -9.26 3.45
C VAL A 39 -5.69 -8.80 4.87
N ILE A 40 -4.63 -9.26 5.51
CA ILE A 40 -4.16 -8.79 6.81
C ILE A 40 -2.75 -8.22 6.70
N GLY A 41 -2.54 -7.09 7.35
CA GLY A 41 -1.29 -6.33 7.28
C GLY A 41 -0.14 -6.93 8.09
N ILE A 42 1.06 -6.40 7.94
CA ILE A 42 2.29 -6.90 8.57
C ILE A 42 2.18 -6.95 10.10
N SER A 43 1.55 -5.95 10.71
CA SER A 43 1.41 -5.84 12.17
C SER A 43 0.15 -6.51 12.73
N GLU A 44 -0.60 -7.23 11.92
CA GLU A 44 -1.85 -7.88 12.33
C GLU A 44 -1.64 -9.39 12.39
N ASP A 45 -2.10 -10.03 13.47
CA ASP A 45 -1.94 -11.47 13.63
C ASP A 45 -2.99 -12.24 12.82
N ALA A 46 -2.55 -13.34 12.24
CA ALA A 46 -3.46 -14.32 11.66
C ALA A 46 -4.19 -15.09 12.77
N PRO A 47 -5.42 -15.61 12.52
CA PRO A 47 -6.08 -16.51 13.45
C PRO A 47 -5.19 -17.70 13.82
N ALA A 48 -5.22 -18.12 15.08
CA ALA A 48 -4.37 -19.21 15.57
C ALA A 48 -4.63 -20.56 14.86
N ASN A 49 -5.85 -20.73 14.32
CA ASN A 49 -6.27 -21.93 13.57
C ASN A 49 -6.10 -21.77 12.05
N ALA A 50 -5.46 -20.69 11.57
CA ALA A 50 -5.17 -20.53 10.15
C ALA A 50 -4.10 -21.53 9.70
N THR A 51 -4.38 -22.24 8.61
CA THR A 51 -3.41 -23.16 8.00
C THR A 51 -2.63 -22.41 6.92
N GLU A 52 -1.32 -22.36 7.03
CA GLU A 52 -0.44 -21.87 5.97
C GLU A 52 -0.38 -22.89 4.82
N ILE A 53 -0.68 -22.47 3.60
CA ILE A 53 -0.67 -23.31 2.41
C ILE A 53 0.38 -22.88 1.39
N GLY A 54 1.00 -21.71 1.57
CA GLY A 54 2.07 -21.26 0.72
C GLY A 54 2.47 -19.81 0.94
N ILE A 55 3.38 -19.36 0.08
CA ILE A 55 3.88 -17.98 0.06
C ILE A 55 3.80 -17.47 -1.37
N VAL A 56 3.34 -16.23 -1.54
CA VAL A 56 3.39 -15.49 -2.80
C VAL A 56 4.30 -14.28 -2.66
N LYS A 57 5.14 -14.06 -3.68
CA LYS A 57 5.98 -12.88 -3.82
C LYS A 57 5.62 -12.15 -5.10
N ILE A 58 5.31 -10.88 -5.00
CA ILE A 58 5.11 -9.99 -6.14
C ILE A 58 6.28 -9.03 -6.18
N GLY A 59 7.08 -9.12 -7.24
CA GLY A 59 8.28 -8.32 -7.44
C GLY A 59 8.20 -7.46 -8.70
N ASP A 60 9.24 -6.68 -8.92
CA ASP A 60 9.44 -5.90 -10.14
C ASP A 60 10.34 -6.64 -11.11
N THR A 61 10.06 -6.53 -12.40
CA THR A 61 10.94 -7.01 -13.48
C THR A 61 11.92 -5.93 -13.97
N GLY A 62 11.85 -4.73 -13.41
CA GLY A 62 12.59 -3.54 -13.86
C GLY A 62 11.89 -2.75 -14.97
N PHE A 63 10.85 -3.30 -15.58
CA PHE A 63 10.07 -2.69 -16.66
C PHE A 63 8.55 -2.68 -16.38
N SER A 64 8.15 -2.96 -15.14
CA SER A 64 6.72 -2.99 -14.78
C SER A 64 6.18 -1.58 -14.66
N THR A 65 5.05 -1.29 -15.34
CA THR A 65 4.42 0.05 -15.35
C THR A 65 3.14 0.12 -14.53
N ASN A 66 2.44 -1.01 -14.34
CA ASN A 66 1.21 -1.09 -13.56
C ASN A 66 1.45 -2.01 -12.35
N CYS A 67 2.01 -1.44 -11.30
CA CYS A 67 2.55 -2.17 -10.16
C CYS A 67 2.44 -1.39 -8.82
N GLY A 68 1.44 -0.53 -8.70
CA GLY A 68 1.10 0.12 -7.44
C GLY A 68 0.50 -0.88 -6.44
N TRP A 69 0.36 -0.46 -5.19
CA TRP A 69 -0.13 -1.27 -4.07
C TRP A 69 -1.37 -2.09 -4.40
N ASP A 70 -2.45 -1.44 -4.88
CA ASP A 70 -3.71 -2.13 -5.19
C ASP A 70 -3.52 -3.24 -6.22
N VAL A 71 -2.68 -2.98 -7.23
CA VAL A 71 -2.42 -3.95 -8.31
C VAL A 71 -1.64 -5.15 -7.80
N VAL A 72 -0.62 -4.95 -6.98
CA VAL A 72 0.19 -6.06 -6.45
C VAL A 72 -0.59 -6.88 -5.43
N VAL A 73 -1.45 -6.25 -4.63
CA VAL A 73 -2.33 -6.93 -3.69
C VAL A 73 -3.38 -7.77 -4.44
N GLU A 74 -4.03 -7.23 -5.48
CA GLU A 74 -5.00 -8.00 -6.27
C GLU A 74 -4.36 -9.17 -7.03
N LYS A 75 -3.14 -9.03 -7.50
CA LYS A 75 -2.38 -10.16 -8.07
C LYS A 75 -2.11 -11.23 -7.01
N ALA A 76 -1.71 -10.84 -5.80
CA ALA A 76 -1.48 -11.78 -4.72
C ALA A 76 -2.77 -12.48 -4.26
N LYS A 77 -3.92 -11.78 -4.19
CA LYS A 77 -5.24 -12.37 -3.93
C LYS A 77 -5.62 -13.39 -5.02
N THR A 78 -5.30 -13.10 -6.27
CA THR A 78 -5.55 -14.03 -7.38
C THR A 78 -4.74 -15.32 -7.20
N GLU A 79 -3.48 -15.24 -6.81
CA GLU A 79 -2.66 -16.42 -6.52
C GLU A 79 -3.16 -17.17 -5.28
N ALA A 80 -3.62 -16.45 -4.24
CA ALA A 80 -4.24 -17.09 -3.07
C ALA A 80 -5.50 -17.87 -3.44
N ARG A 81 -6.41 -17.32 -4.28
CA ARG A 81 -7.60 -18.04 -4.78
C ARG A 81 -7.22 -19.30 -5.55
N LYS A 82 -6.23 -19.22 -6.45
CA LYS A 82 -5.74 -20.37 -7.21
C LYS A 82 -5.21 -21.48 -6.30
N ALA A 83 -4.60 -21.11 -5.18
CA ALA A 83 -4.06 -22.05 -4.19
C ALA A 83 -5.12 -22.57 -3.20
N GLY A 84 -6.36 -22.06 -3.24
CA GLY A 84 -7.45 -22.42 -2.31
C GLY A 84 -7.42 -21.64 -1.00
N GLY A 85 -6.57 -20.58 -0.89
CA GLY A 85 -6.46 -19.72 0.30
C GLY A 85 -7.49 -18.59 0.29
N ASN A 86 -8.05 -18.30 1.45
CA ASN A 86 -9.06 -17.25 1.66
C ASN A 86 -8.56 -16.08 2.53
N VAL A 87 -7.31 -16.17 2.99
CA VAL A 87 -6.63 -15.08 3.72
C VAL A 87 -5.23 -14.90 3.17
N LEU A 88 -4.83 -13.66 2.96
CA LEU A 88 -3.51 -13.24 2.53
C LEU A 88 -2.86 -12.42 3.65
N LYS A 89 -1.85 -12.96 4.32
CA LYS A 89 -1.07 -12.28 5.36
C LYS A 89 0.17 -11.65 4.74
N ILE A 90 0.18 -10.32 4.63
CA ILE A 90 1.38 -9.60 4.17
C ILE A 90 2.45 -9.71 5.26
N THR A 91 3.63 -10.18 4.88
CA THR A 91 4.80 -10.32 5.76
C THR A 91 5.89 -9.30 5.46
N GLU A 92 5.91 -8.79 4.24
CA GLU A 92 6.87 -7.78 3.80
C GLU A 92 6.23 -6.87 2.77
N HIS A 93 6.51 -5.58 2.87
CA HIS A 93 6.18 -4.56 1.86
C HIS A 93 7.40 -3.68 1.64
N ILE A 94 7.80 -3.55 0.39
CA ILE A 94 8.86 -2.66 -0.05
C ILE A 94 8.22 -1.64 -1.00
N PRO A 95 7.98 -0.42 -0.53
CA PRO A 95 7.34 0.62 -1.33
C PRO A 95 8.23 1.12 -2.47
N PRO A 96 7.67 1.81 -3.45
CA PRO A 96 8.42 2.49 -4.50
C PRO A 96 9.48 3.42 -3.95
N SER A 97 10.63 3.51 -4.62
CA SER A 97 11.69 4.44 -4.25
C SER A 97 12.36 5.06 -5.48
N MET A 98 12.82 6.30 -5.35
CA MET A 98 13.46 7.02 -6.47
C MET A 98 14.79 6.41 -6.91
N MET A 99 15.51 5.72 -6.02
CA MET A 99 16.80 5.08 -6.32
C MET A 99 16.66 3.56 -6.51
N GLY A 100 15.45 3.06 -6.63
CA GLY A 100 15.15 1.65 -6.78
C GLY A 100 14.01 1.43 -7.77
N SER A 101 13.13 0.51 -7.43
CA SER A 101 11.95 0.22 -8.24
C SER A 101 10.85 1.26 -8.05
N SER A 102 10.17 1.62 -9.13
CA SER A 102 8.95 2.43 -9.09
C SER A 102 7.71 1.63 -8.68
N CYS A 103 7.86 0.34 -8.41
CA CYS A 103 6.79 -0.59 -8.09
C CYS A 103 6.74 -0.94 -6.61
N ASP A 104 5.53 -1.15 -6.09
CA ASP A 104 5.33 -1.87 -4.84
C ASP A 104 5.74 -3.33 -4.99
N ARG A 105 6.35 -3.87 -3.95
CA ARG A 105 6.78 -5.27 -3.88
C ARG A 105 6.33 -5.84 -2.55
N ILE A 106 5.67 -7.00 -2.60
CA ILE A 106 5.15 -7.64 -1.39
C ILE A 106 5.56 -9.10 -1.30
N THR A 107 5.72 -9.57 -0.09
CA THR A 107 5.73 -10.99 0.26
C THR A 107 4.54 -11.25 1.18
N ALA A 108 3.78 -12.29 0.89
CA ALA A 108 2.62 -12.65 1.69
C ALA A 108 2.49 -14.16 1.84
N LYS A 109 2.04 -14.59 3.03
CA LYS A 109 1.61 -15.96 3.28
C LYS A 109 0.20 -16.17 2.78
N ILE A 110 -0.04 -17.28 2.13
CA ILE A 110 -1.36 -17.74 1.72
C ILE A 110 -1.88 -18.64 2.82
N LEU A 111 -3.02 -18.28 3.40
CA LEU A 111 -3.60 -18.98 4.54
C LEU A 111 -5.00 -19.49 4.17
N LYS A 112 -5.38 -20.63 4.77
CA LYS A 112 -6.73 -21.14 4.81
C LYS A 112 -7.29 -21.03 6.22
N VAL A 113 -8.42 -20.35 6.36
CA VAL A 113 -9.21 -20.24 7.56
C VAL A 113 -10.53 -20.94 7.32
N GLU A 114 -10.80 -22.01 8.06
CA GLU A 114 -12.01 -22.82 7.88
C GLU A 114 -13.21 -22.25 8.63
N ASN A 115 -12.97 -21.58 9.76
CA ASN A 115 -14.03 -21.05 10.61
C ASN A 115 -14.60 -19.74 10.03
N PRO A 116 -15.88 -19.68 9.61
CA PRO A 116 -16.51 -18.49 9.06
C PRO A 116 -16.52 -17.30 10.02
N GLN A 117 -16.60 -17.54 11.33
CA GLN A 117 -16.60 -16.47 12.33
C GLN A 117 -15.24 -15.74 12.38
N ASP A 118 -14.13 -16.49 12.26
CA ASP A 118 -12.80 -15.90 12.23
C ASP A 118 -12.59 -15.05 10.97
N LEU A 119 -13.11 -15.50 9.82
CA LEU A 119 -13.13 -14.69 8.59
C LEU A 119 -13.95 -13.41 8.76
N THR A 120 -15.12 -13.50 9.37
CA THR A 120 -15.98 -12.33 9.64
C THR A 120 -15.28 -11.36 10.57
N ASN A 121 -14.63 -11.85 11.63
CA ASN A 121 -13.85 -11.03 12.54
C ASN A 121 -12.65 -10.35 11.87
N LEU A 122 -11.96 -11.04 10.95
CA LEU A 122 -10.88 -10.44 10.17
C LEU A 122 -11.41 -9.34 9.24
N LYS A 123 -12.51 -9.58 8.53
CA LYS A 123 -13.15 -8.60 7.65
C LYS A 123 -13.56 -7.35 8.42
N SER A 124 -14.17 -7.50 9.59
CA SER A 124 -14.59 -6.36 10.42
C SER A 124 -13.41 -5.54 10.95
N LYS A 125 -12.26 -6.16 11.21
CA LYS A 125 -11.04 -5.44 11.59
C LYS A 125 -10.41 -4.67 10.43
N ASN A 126 -10.59 -5.14 9.20
CA ASN A 126 -10.04 -4.50 8.00
C ASN A 126 -10.89 -3.33 7.48
N THR A 127 -12.20 -3.38 7.69
CA THR A 127 -13.05 -2.21 7.47
C THR A 127 -12.70 -1.17 8.51
N SER A 128 -12.09 -0.07 8.11
CA SER A 128 -11.67 1.10 8.89
C SER A 128 -12.09 1.03 10.35
N VAL A 129 -11.17 0.62 11.25
CA VAL A 129 -11.45 0.50 12.67
C VAL A 129 -11.95 1.85 13.16
N VAL A 130 -13.24 1.91 13.33
CA VAL A 130 -13.85 3.01 14.02
C VAL A 130 -13.89 2.59 15.48
N ASP A 131 -13.03 3.16 16.29
CA ASP A 131 -13.22 3.12 17.72
C ASP A 131 -14.28 4.19 18.06
N SER A 132 -15.53 3.75 18.19
CA SER A 132 -16.66 4.64 18.44
C SER A 132 -16.56 5.41 19.77
N THR A 133 -15.59 5.08 20.63
CA THR A 133 -15.36 5.78 21.89
C THR A 133 -14.46 7.01 21.72
N TRP A 134 -13.78 7.16 20.58
CA TRP A 134 -12.89 8.30 20.36
C TRP A 134 -13.68 9.56 19.94
N ASP A 135 -13.43 10.64 20.63
CA ASP A 135 -13.88 11.99 20.28
C ASP A 135 -12.89 12.73 19.34
N TYR A 136 -12.05 11.96 18.65
CA TYR A 136 -11.01 12.42 17.74
C TYR A 136 -10.74 11.42 16.62
N ALA A 137 -9.97 11.83 15.64
CA ALA A 137 -9.37 10.96 14.63
C ALA A 137 -7.85 10.89 14.83
N LYS A 138 -7.22 9.82 14.36
CA LYS A 138 -5.77 9.71 14.29
C LYS A 138 -5.29 9.90 12.86
N LEU A 139 -4.31 10.78 12.69
CA LEU A 139 -3.61 10.96 11.42
C LEU A 139 -2.15 10.51 11.60
N TYR A 140 -1.79 9.46 10.91
CA TYR A 140 -0.43 8.96 10.82
C TYR A 140 0.25 9.60 9.62
N VAL A 141 1.21 10.50 9.87
CA VAL A 141 1.98 11.17 8.83
C VAL A 141 3.38 10.60 8.80
N TYR A 142 3.91 10.33 7.62
CA TYR A 142 5.25 9.79 7.48
C TYR A 142 5.88 10.23 6.17
N ARG A 143 7.19 10.37 6.22
CA ARG A 143 8.02 10.66 5.06
C ARG A 143 9.12 9.62 4.97
N PRO A 144 9.03 8.67 4.01
CA PRO A 144 10.10 7.72 3.75
C PRO A 144 11.42 8.42 3.40
N GLY A 145 12.53 7.73 3.60
CA GLY A 145 13.83 8.20 3.15
C GLY A 145 13.88 8.29 1.63
N GLY A 146 14.50 9.33 1.08
CA GLY A 146 14.60 9.47 -0.37
C GLY A 146 15.00 10.87 -0.84
N ALA A 147 14.49 11.27 -1.99
CA ALA A 147 14.78 12.53 -2.62
C ALA A 147 14.49 13.73 -1.71
N GLY A 148 15.31 14.79 -1.86
CA GLY A 148 15.19 15.99 -1.04
C GLY A 148 15.50 15.74 0.44
N ALA A 149 16.44 14.84 0.75
CA ALA A 149 16.76 14.42 2.11
C ALA A 149 17.13 15.59 3.05
N LEU A 150 17.72 16.64 2.52
CA LEU A 150 18.14 17.84 3.27
C LEU A 150 17.00 18.87 3.42
N VAL A 151 15.90 18.71 2.69
CA VAL A 151 14.79 19.66 2.68
C VAL A 151 13.66 19.16 3.55
N GLY A 152 13.28 19.93 4.55
CA GLY A 152 12.06 19.74 5.33
C GLY A 152 11.01 20.75 4.95
N TYR A 153 9.73 20.39 5.10
CA TYR A 153 8.60 21.30 4.88
C TYR A 153 7.53 21.14 5.95
N ASP A 154 6.75 22.19 6.15
CA ASP A 154 5.66 22.15 7.11
C ASP A 154 4.40 21.57 6.44
N LEU A 155 3.74 20.66 7.17
CA LEU A 155 2.44 20.09 6.82
C LEU A 155 1.37 20.84 7.60
N TYR A 156 0.34 21.26 6.88
CA TYR A 156 -0.78 22.01 7.41
C TYR A 156 -2.07 21.17 7.36
N LEU A 157 -2.94 21.40 8.32
CA LEU A 157 -4.34 21.03 8.29
C LEU A 157 -5.17 22.31 8.36
N GLY A 158 -5.82 22.71 7.27
CA GLY A 158 -6.37 24.05 7.15
C GLY A 158 -5.27 25.09 7.33
N ASP A 159 -5.43 25.99 8.29
CA ASP A 159 -4.45 27.07 8.56
C ASP A 159 -3.42 26.72 9.63
N SER A 160 -3.48 25.52 10.22
CA SER A 160 -2.62 25.13 11.33
C SER A 160 -1.48 24.23 10.86
N VAL A 161 -0.24 24.55 11.26
CA VAL A 161 0.90 23.64 11.11
C VAL A 161 0.73 22.49 12.08
N ILE A 162 0.69 21.26 11.56
CA ILE A 162 0.50 20.05 12.37
C ILE A 162 1.78 19.22 12.51
N TRP A 163 2.71 19.38 11.56
CA TRP A 163 3.97 18.64 11.56
C TRP A 163 5.00 19.27 10.63
N ARG A 164 6.29 19.05 10.93
CA ARG A 164 7.39 19.33 10.01
C ARG A 164 7.94 18.05 9.43
N ALA A 165 7.67 17.82 8.14
CA ALA A 165 8.07 16.64 7.39
C ALA A 165 9.58 16.67 7.08
N LYS A 166 10.38 16.00 7.89
CA LYS A 166 11.81 15.77 7.65
C LYS A 166 12.00 14.44 6.93
N ASN A 167 13.13 14.28 6.23
CA ASN A 167 13.47 13.02 5.58
C ASN A 167 13.51 11.87 6.61
N ASN A 168 12.90 10.75 6.24
CA ASN A 168 12.84 9.53 7.05
C ASN A 168 12.32 9.79 8.47
N SER A 169 11.14 10.37 8.58
CA SER A 169 10.48 10.73 9.84
C SER A 169 9.00 10.40 9.81
N LYS A 170 8.40 10.24 10.99
CA LYS A 170 6.97 9.95 11.17
C LYS A 170 6.42 10.58 12.43
N LYS A 171 5.10 10.76 12.47
CA LYS A 171 4.37 11.25 13.64
C LYS A 171 2.93 10.76 13.65
N GLU A 172 2.39 10.42 14.81
CA GLU A 172 0.96 10.27 15.06
C GLU A 172 0.40 11.61 15.55
N ILE A 173 -0.73 12.02 14.97
CA ILE A 173 -1.39 13.30 15.28
C ILE A 173 -2.84 13.02 15.64
N LYS A 174 -3.26 13.47 16.82
CA LYS A 174 -4.65 13.48 17.24
C LYS A 174 -5.36 14.68 16.61
N ILE A 175 -6.46 14.44 15.88
CA ILE A 175 -7.25 15.49 15.23
C ILE A 175 -8.62 15.57 15.88
N THR A 176 -8.95 16.75 16.41
CA THR A 176 -10.23 17.05 17.10
C THR A 176 -11.18 17.90 16.24
N LYS A 177 -10.80 18.19 14.98
CA LYS A 177 -11.62 18.95 14.03
C LYS A 177 -12.27 18.00 13.03
N LYS A 178 -13.55 17.70 13.20
CA LYS A 178 -14.34 16.82 12.33
C LYS A 178 -14.76 17.54 11.04
N GLY A 179 -15.00 16.76 9.98
CA GLY A 179 -15.55 17.21 8.71
C GLY A 179 -14.50 17.45 7.62
N MET A 180 -14.92 18.11 6.54
CA MET A 180 -14.06 18.39 5.40
C MET A 180 -12.94 19.37 5.77
N ASN A 181 -11.73 19.00 5.46
CA ASN A 181 -10.51 19.75 5.67
C ASN A 181 -9.57 19.56 4.48
N THR A 182 -8.47 20.30 4.47
CA THR A 182 -7.40 20.14 3.47
C THR A 182 -6.07 19.99 4.19
N LEU A 183 -5.36 18.91 3.86
CA LEU A 183 -3.95 18.74 4.19
C LEU A 183 -3.13 19.38 3.09
N TRP A 184 -2.16 20.22 3.42
CA TRP A 184 -1.33 20.84 2.40
C TRP A 184 0.09 21.13 2.89
N ALA A 185 1.00 21.27 1.93
CA ALA A 185 2.38 21.67 2.14
C ALA A 185 2.86 22.53 0.98
N LYS A 186 3.86 23.36 1.19
CA LYS A 186 4.41 24.24 0.15
C LYS A 186 5.93 24.34 0.29
N THR A 187 6.61 24.26 -0.86
CA THR A 187 7.99 24.68 -1.08
C THR A 187 8.02 25.53 -2.36
N GLU A 188 8.59 25.05 -3.46
CA GLU A 188 8.47 25.69 -4.78
C GLU A 188 7.05 25.63 -5.35
N ALA A 189 6.31 24.59 -5.01
CA ALA A 189 4.91 24.42 -5.39
C ALA A 189 4.09 24.02 -4.16
N LYS A 190 2.79 24.25 -4.21
CA LYS A 190 1.83 23.78 -3.22
C LYS A 190 1.35 22.39 -3.63
N ALA A 191 1.33 21.46 -2.68
CA ALA A 191 0.60 20.19 -2.77
C ALA A 191 -0.54 20.21 -1.77
N GLU A 192 -1.70 19.70 -2.16
CA GLU A 192 -2.88 19.65 -1.30
C GLU A 192 -3.69 18.38 -1.54
N VAL A 193 -4.31 17.88 -0.48
CA VAL A 193 -5.16 16.70 -0.47
C VAL A 193 -6.37 16.98 0.39
N PRO A 194 -7.61 16.87 -0.13
CA PRO A 194 -8.82 16.95 0.68
C PRO A 194 -8.94 15.73 1.58
N ILE A 195 -9.46 15.94 2.79
CA ILE A 195 -9.71 14.89 3.77
C ILE A 195 -11.04 15.15 4.49
N ASN A 196 -11.90 14.12 4.54
CA ASN A 196 -13.09 14.15 5.38
C ASN A 196 -12.79 13.44 6.70
N ILE A 197 -12.63 14.20 7.77
CA ILE A 197 -12.26 13.70 9.09
C ILE A 197 -13.50 13.26 9.86
N GLU A 198 -13.54 11.98 10.22
CA GLU A 198 -14.55 11.39 11.09
C GLU A 198 -13.87 10.87 12.36
N TYR A 199 -14.49 11.11 13.52
CA TYR A 199 -13.98 10.60 14.79
C TYR A 199 -13.99 9.09 14.83
N GLY A 200 -13.08 8.51 15.60
CA GLY A 200 -12.91 7.07 15.67
C GLY A 200 -12.15 6.43 14.50
N ARG A 201 -11.71 7.23 13.51
CA ARG A 201 -11.00 6.73 12.34
C ARG A 201 -9.51 7.02 12.36
N GLU A 202 -8.78 6.16 11.64
CA GLU A 202 -7.35 6.29 11.35
C GLU A 202 -7.16 6.70 9.88
N TYR A 203 -6.28 7.66 9.66
CA TYR A 203 -5.87 8.15 8.34
C TYR A 203 -4.37 8.05 8.19
N TYR A 204 -3.90 7.73 6.99
CA TYR A 204 -2.49 7.62 6.68
C TYR A 204 -2.13 8.57 5.56
N LEU A 205 -1.16 9.46 5.81
CA LEU A 205 -0.66 10.42 4.83
C LEU A 205 0.81 10.15 4.54
N ARG A 206 1.07 9.72 3.32
CA ARG A 206 2.42 9.63 2.77
C ARG A 206 2.86 11.00 2.30
N CYS A 207 4.01 11.45 2.81
CA CYS A 207 4.65 12.70 2.45
C CYS A 207 5.95 12.40 1.72
N THR A 208 6.10 12.88 0.48
CA THR A 208 7.34 12.70 -0.29
C THR A 208 7.83 14.03 -0.85
N MET A 209 8.95 13.99 -1.56
CA MET A 209 9.50 15.15 -2.26
C MET A 209 9.76 14.74 -3.72
N GLY A 210 9.10 15.40 -4.64
CA GLY A 210 9.39 15.31 -6.06
C GLY A 210 10.51 16.25 -6.49
N MET A 211 10.97 16.09 -7.72
CA MET A 211 11.96 16.99 -8.31
C MET A 211 11.41 18.42 -8.42
N GLY A 212 12.26 19.39 -8.13
CA GLY A 212 12.04 20.82 -8.33
C GLY A 212 13.24 21.45 -9.01
N ILE A 213 13.19 22.75 -9.22
CA ILE A 213 14.29 23.49 -9.85
C ILE A 213 15.41 23.74 -8.81
N MET A 214 15.04 24.06 -7.57
CA MET A 214 16.00 24.37 -6.48
C MET A 214 15.82 23.52 -5.23
N VAL A 215 14.61 23.44 -4.71
CA VAL A 215 14.33 22.85 -3.37
C VAL A 215 13.53 21.57 -3.45
N GLY A 216 12.86 21.33 -4.59
CA GLY A 216 11.92 20.22 -4.76
C GLY A 216 10.49 20.62 -4.42
N ARG A 217 9.55 19.74 -4.78
CA ARG A 217 8.10 19.95 -4.64
C ARG A 217 7.53 18.92 -3.69
N PRO A 218 6.79 19.32 -2.64
CA PRO A 218 6.13 18.34 -1.76
C PRO A 218 5.11 17.55 -2.56
N GLN A 219 4.94 16.29 -2.17
CA GLN A 219 3.89 15.41 -2.66
C GLN A 219 3.20 14.81 -1.45
N LEU A 220 1.87 14.87 -1.45
CA LEU A 220 1.02 14.37 -0.39
C LEU A 220 0.04 13.35 -0.96
N GLN A 221 -0.11 12.22 -0.31
CA GLN A 221 -1.02 11.17 -0.72
C GLN A 221 -1.68 10.53 0.50
N LEU A 222 -3.02 10.57 0.55
CA LEU A 222 -3.75 9.68 1.44
C LEU A 222 -3.69 8.27 0.87
N VAL A 223 -3.31 7.32 1.70
CA VAL A 223 -3.18 5.91 1.34
C VAL A 223 -4.12 5.06 2.17
N ASP A 224 -4.46 3.88 1.67
CA ASP A 224 -5.31 2.97 2.44
C ASP A 224 -4.63 2.53 3.76
N ARG A 225 -5.45 1.99 4.67
CA ARG A 225 -5.00 1.64 6.01
C ARG A 225 -3.91 0.56 6.02
N LEU A 226 -4.02 -0.45 5.17
CA LEU A 226 -3.07 -1.58 5.17
C LEU A 226 -1.71 -1.14 4.63
N GLU A 227 -1.71 -0.40 3.52
CA GLU A 227 -0.53 0.20 2.93
C GLU A 227 0.11 1.20 3.91
N GLY A 228 -0.67 2.17 4.36
CA GLY A 228 -0.20 3.25 5.21
C GLY A 228 0.34 2.76 6.54
N LYS A 229 -0.29 1.78 7.19
CA LYS A 229 0.19 1.16 8.43
C LYS A 229 1.52 0.43 8.22
N SER A 230 1.66 -0.29 7.11
CA SER A 230 2.89 -0.97 6.75
C SER A 230 4.04 0.01 6.55
N GLU A 231 3.83 1.06 5.75
CA GLU A 231 4.84 2.08 5.47
C GLU A 231 5.18 2.92 6.70
N TYR A 232 4.17 3.33 7.47
CA TYR A 232 4.36 4.07 8.71
C TYR A 232 5.23 3.29 9.71
N ASN A 233 4.98 1.98 9.87
CA ASN A 233 5.78 1.14 10.76
C ASN A 233 7.23 1.00 10.28
N SER A 234 7.46 0.95 8.97
CA SER A 234 8.79 0.84 8.37
C SER A 234 9.57 2.16 8.42
N ALA A 235 8.89 3.30 8.50
CA ALA A 235 9.53 4.61 8.62
C ALA A 235 10.20 4.77 10.00
N LYS A 236 11.40 5.35 10.04
CA LYS A 236 12.12 5.59 11.29
C LYS A 236 11.45 6.71 12.08
N SER A 237 11.43 6.57 13.39
CA SER A 237 11.15 7.67 14.31
C SER A 237 12.47 8.40 14.60
N LYS A 238 12.55 9.67 14.23
CA LYS A 238 13.66 10.55 14.68
C LYS A 238 13.13 11.54 15.68
#